data_aeb4f144630e5b2dc12e99b54af985f1
#
_entry.id   aeb4f144630e5b2dc12e99b54af985f1
#
_cell.length_a   1.000
_cell.length_b   1.000
_cell.length_c   1.000
_cell.angle_alpha   90.00
_cell.angle_beta   90.00
_cell.angle_gamma   90.00
#
_symmetry.space_group_name_H-M   'P 1'
#
loop_
_entity.id
_entity.type
_entity.pdbx_description
1 polymer ?
#
loop_
_entity_poly.entity_id
_entity_poly.type
_entity_poly.pdbx_seq_one_letter_code
_entity_poly.pdbx_strand_id
1 'polypeptide(L)'
;MPLTLEAQELRHCYGDTVALDGVSLAIAAGSAVALVGESGSGKTTLLRAFNRMIVCKSGRVLVGGAPVDAIAPELLRRRIGYVPQQGGLLPHWTVRQNVALVPRLTGAGDGAAAVNDALVLVSLEPSRFGARYPYELSGGQRQRVALARALASNQEAVLLDEPFGALDAISRTEAHEAFERVRSARGFTTLLVTHDLAEAARLADHVVVMRDGRIEQAGTIGALRESPATPYVAELFARAAAAHTALARA
;
A
#
# COMPACT_ATOMS: atom_id res chain seq x y z
N MET A 1 -4.08 15.30 9.97
CA MET A 1 -3.93 15.83 8.59
C MET A 1 -3.10 14.84 7.79
N PRO A 2 -3.33 14.69 6.47
CA PRO A 2 -2.53 13.80 5.65
C PRO A 2 -1.04 14.22 5.62
N LEU A 3 -0.13 13.24 5.47
CA LEU A 3 1.32 13.44 5.45
C LEU A 3 1.84 13.52 4.02
N THR A 4 2.83 14.38 3.77
CA THR A 4 3.68 14.24 2.59
C THR A 4 4.65 13.06 2.80
N LEU A 5 4.98 12.35 1.71
CA LEU A 5 6.03 11.33 1.71
C LEU A 5 7.07 11.72 0.67
N GLU A 6 8.34 11.77 1.06
CA GLU A 6 9.41 12.20 0.15
C GLU A 6 10.63 11.29 0.30
N ALA A 7 11.15 10.82 -0.81
CA ALA A 7 12.39 10.10 -0.96
C ALA A 7 13.37 10.94 -1.79
N GLN A 8 14.59 11.13 -1.33
CA GLN A 8 15.63 11.93 -1.96
C GLN A 8 16.87 11.08 -2.19
N GLU A 9 17.18 10.77 -3.45
CA GLU A 9 18.38 10.05 -3.91
C GLU A 9 18.65 8.75 -3.13
N LEU A 10 17.58 7.96 -2.88
CA LEU A 10 17.71 6.75 -2.07
C LEU A 10 18.53 5.68 -2.79
N ARG A 11 19.52 5.14 -2.09
CA ARG A 11 20.28 3.96 -2.51
C ARG A 11 20.23 2.88 -1.43
N HIS A 12 19.94 1.66 -1.84
CA HIS A 12 19.90 0.50 -0.93
C HIS A 12 20.28 -0.77 -1.66
N CYS A 13 21.01 -1.65 -0.97
CA CYS A 13 21.38 -2.98 -1.47
C CYS A 13 21.09 -4.05 -0.40
N TYR A 14 20.66 -5.21 -0.84
CA TYR A 14 20.61 -6.43 -0.04
C TYR A 14 21.81 -7.32 -0.47
N GLY A 15 22.86 -7.37 0.35
CA GLY A 15 24.13 -7.96 -0.06
C GLY A 15 24.66 -7.23 -1.29
N ASP A 16 24.88 -7.97 -2.37
CA ASP A 16 25.38 -7.46 -3.66
C ASP A 16 24.24 -6.99 -4.60
N THR A 17 22.98 -7.25 -4.25
CA THR A 17 21.84 -6.89 -5.10
C THR A 17 21.42 -5.46 -4.84
N VAL A 18 21.50 -4.60 -5.86
CA VAL A 18 21.02 -3.22 -5.80
C VAL A 18 19.48 -3.22 -5.85
N ALA A 19 18.84 -2.76 -4.78
CA ALA A 19 17.38 -2.67 -4.69
C ALA A 19 16.85 -1.27 -4.98
N LEU A 20 17.61 -0.22 -4.64
CA LEU A 20 17.33 1.18 -4.99
C LEU A 20 18.63 1.84 -5.45
N ASP A 21 18.56 2.59 -6.55
CA ASP A 21 19.70 3.27 -7.16
C ASP A 21 19.36 4.73 -7.53
N GLY A 22 19.48 5.64 -6.56
CA GLY A 22 19.23 7.06 -6.74
C GLY A 22 17.75 7.42 -6.90
N VAL A 23 16.86 6.74 -6.17
CA VAL A 23 15.41 6.94 -6.27
C VAL A 23 15.00 8.22 -5.57
N SER A 24 14.36 9.14 -6.32
CA SER A 24 13.71 10.35 -5.79
C SER A 24 12.23 10.34 -6.13
N LEU A 25 11.37 10.52 -5.12
CA LEU A 25 9.91 10.52 -5.26
C LEU A 25 9.30 11.48 -4.23
N ALA A 26 8.37 12.32 -4.66
CA ALA A 26 7.57 13.17 -3.79
C ALA A 26 6.07 12.85 -3.96
N ILE A 27 5.38 12.62 -2.84
CA ILE A 27 3.94 12.35 -2.79
C ILE A 27 3.30 13.46 -1.96
N ALA A 28 2.41 14.21 -2.58
CA ALA A 28 1.67 15.28 -1.92
C ALA A 28 0.71 14.73 -0.86
N ALA A 29 0.44 15.52 0.17
CA ALA A 29 -0.51 15.17 1.20
C ALA A 29 -1.91 14.88 0.62
N GLY A 30 -2.50 13.75 0.98
CA GLY A 30 -3.81 13.30 0.49
C GLY A 30 -3.80 12.65 -0.90
N SER A 31 -2.68 12.69 -1.63
CA SER A 31 -2.56 12.02 -2.94
C SER A 31 -2.37 10.51 -2.80
N ALA A 32 -2.79 9.77 -3.83
CA ALA A 32 -2.48 8.36 -3.98
C ALA A 32 -1.51 8.15 -5.14
N VAL A 33 -0.43 7.41 -4.86
CA VAL A 33 0.57 7.01 -5.84
C VAL A 33 0.68 5.50 -5.88
N ALA A 34 0.65 4.92 -7.07
CA ALA A 34 0.93 3.50 -7.30
C ALA A 34 2.35 3.30 -7.84
N LEU A 35 3.11 2.41 -7.21
CA LEU A 35 4.37 1.89 -7.73
C LEU A 35 4.09 0.63 -8.53
N VAL A 36 4.43 0.63 -9.80
CA VAL A 36 4.26 -0.51 -10.71
C VAL A 36 5.59 -0.93 -11.33
N GLY A 37 5.70 -2.16 -11.77
CA GLY A 37 6.90 -2.73 -12.39
C GLY A 37 7.09 -4.20 -12.05
N GLU A 38 8.09 -4.84 -12.63
CA GLU A 38 8.38 -6.27 -12.43
C GLU A 38 8.79 -6.60 -11.00
N SER A 39 8.71 -7.89 -10.64
CA SER A 39 9.23 -8.37 -9.36
C SER A 39 10.73 -8.05 -9.25
N GLY A 40 11.18 -7.59 -8.08
CA GLY A 40 12.57 -7.19 -7.88
C GLY A 40 12.91 -5.76 -8.32
N SER A 41 11.98 -4.98 -8.89
CA SER A 41 12.25 -3.59 -9.34
C SER A 41 12.46 -2.56 -8.21
N GLY A 42 12.35 -2.95 -6.93
CA GLY A 42 12.61 -2.07 -5.78
C GLY A 42 11.37 -1.46 -5.11
N LYS A 43 10.15 -1.70 -5.61
CA LYS A 43 8.89 -1.11 -5.11
C LYS A 43 8.66 -1.32 -3.61
N THR A 44 8.68 -2.56 -3.16
CA THR A 44 8.52 -2.91 -1.74
C THR A 44 9.64 -2.32 -0.88
N THR A 45 10.86 -2.25 -1.40
CA THR A 45 12.00 -1.63 -0.71
C THR A 45 11.77 -0.13 -0.53
N LEU A 46 11.34 0.58 -1.58
CA LEU A 46 10.99 1.99 -1.50
C LEU A 46 9.85 2.23 -0.52
N LEU A 47 8.78 1.44 -0.58
CA LEU A 47 7.66 1.54 0.34
C LEU A 47 8.09 1.35 1.80
N ARG A 48 8.93 0.35 2.07
CA ARG A 48 9.44 0.04 3.42
C ARG A 48 10.40 1.09 3.99
N ALA A 49 10.99 1.93 3.15
CA ALA A 49 11.80 3.04 3.61
C ALA A 49 10.95 4.10 4.33
N PHE A 50 9.72 4.37 3.88
CA PHE A 50 8.85 5.38 4.47
C PHE A 50 8.36 5.05 5.89
N ASN A 51 8.20 3.77 6.24
CA ASN A 51 7.84 3.37 7.61
C ASN A 51 9.05 2.90 8.44
N ARG A 52 10.25 3.15 7.93
CA ARG A 52 11.51 2.79 8.60
C ARG A 52 11.64 1.30 8.93
N MET A 53 11.07 0.43 8.06
CA MET A 53 11.32 -1.02 8.13
C MET A 53 12.67 -1.38 7.52
N ILE A 54 13.20 -0.51 6.66
CA ILE A 54 14.58 -0.55 6.18
C ILE A 54 15.23 0.82 6.40
N VAL A 55 16.55 0.81 6.54
CA VAL A 55 17.39 2.01 6.54
C VAL A 55 18.21 1.99 5.27
N CYS A 56 18.04 3.00 4.41
CA CYS A 56 18.78 3.10 3.15
C CYS A 56 20.27 3.40 3.41
N LYS A 57 21.15 2.93 2.51
CA LYS A 57 22.61 3.18 2.62
C LYS A 57 22.95 4.66 2.41
N SER A 58 22.21 5.36 1.56
CA SER A 58 22.33 6.79 1.33
C SER A 58 21.01 7.40 0.86
N GLY A 59 20.95 8.72 0.80
CA GLY A 59 19.74 9.49 0.53
C GLY A 59 18.99 9.83 1.81
N ARG A 60 17.80 10.42 1.65
CA ARG A 60 16.95 10.84 2.78
C ARG A 60 15.49 10.44 2.54
N VAL A 61 14.80 10.08 3.61
CA VAL A 61 13.35 9.88 3.61
C VAL A 61 12.73 10.89 4.56
N LEU A 62 11.74 11.64 4.07
CA LEU A 62 10.98 12.57 4.89
C LEU A 62 9.51 12.15 4.91
N VAL A 63 8.88 12.31 6.07
CA VAL A 63 7.46 12.07 6.30
C VAL A 63 6.87 13.28 7.02
N GLY A 64 5.92 13.95 6.36
CA GLY A 64 5.40 15.23 6.86
C GLY A 64 6.47 16.31 6.96
N GLY A 65 7.46 16.31 6.05
CA GLY A 65 8.58 17.23 6.05
C GLY A 65 9.70 16.94 7.05
N ALA A 66 9.52 15.96 7.96
CA ALA A 66 10.53 15.58 8.94
C ALA A 66 11.31 14.33 8.49
N PRO A 67 12.65 14.30 8.64
CA PRO A 67 13.45 13.12 8.37
C PRO A 67 13.01 11.93 9.24
N VAL A 68 12.82 10.76 8.63
CA VAL A 68 12.33 9.58 9.38
C VAL A 68 13.30 9.08 10.46
N ASP A 69 14.59 9.35 10.33
CA ASP A 69 15.61 9.02 11.31
C ASP A 69 15.55 9.92 12.58
N ALA A 70 14.96 11.10 12.46
CA ALA A 70 14.71 12.00 13.59
C ALA A 70 13.43 11.63 14.38
N ILE A 71 12.60 10.69 13.88
CA ILE A 71 11.35 10.28 14.51
C ILE A 71 11.53 8.88 15.10
N ALA A 72 11.12 8.66 16.35
CA ALA A 72 11.11 7.32 16.94
C ALA A 72 10.25 6.36 16.07
N PRO A 73 10.75 5.16 15.71
CA PRO A 73 10.05 4.25 14.78
C PRO A 73 8.62 3.94 15.21
N GLU A 74 8.35 3.82 16.50
CA GLU A 74 7.05 3.54 17.06
C GLU A 74 6.07 4.70 16.81
N LEU A 75 6.55 5.94 16.98
CA LEU A 75 5.73 7.15 16.72
C LEU A 75 5.45 7.31 15.23
N LEU A 76 6.43 7.06 14.36
CA LEU A 76 6.26 7.09 12.91
C LEU A 76 5.21 6.06 12.48
N ARG A 77 5.35 4.80 12.91
CA ARG A 77 4.47 3.68 12.52
C ARG A 77 3.05 3.78 13.07
N ARG A 78 2.81 4.57 14.13
CA ARG A 78 1.46 4.87 14.61
C ARG A 78 0.70 5.83 13.68
N ARG A 79 1.41 6.67 12.94
CA ARG A 79 0.85 7.63 11.98
C ARG A 79 0.63 7.04 10.60
N ILE A 80 1.33 5.93 10.30
CA ILE A 80 1.33 5.28 8.98
C ILE A 80 0.68 3.90 9.10
N GLY A 81 -0.44 3.70 8.43
CA GLY A 81 -1.02 2.36 8.24
C GLY A 81 -0.17 1.54 7.28
N TYR A 82 0.03 0.25 7.58
CA TYR A 82 0.79 -0.63 6.70
C TYR A 82 0.09 -1.97 6.49
N VAL A 83 -0.10 -2.33 5.23
CA VAL A 83 -0.61 -3.64 4.80
C VAL A 83 0.51 -4.36 4.05
N PRO A 84 1.15 -5.37 4.67
CA PRO A 84 2.17 -6.18 4.01
C PRO A 84 1.53 -7.18 3.03
N GLN A 85 2.30 -7.63 2.04
CA GLN A 85 1.88 -8.55 0.96
C GLN A 85 1.20 -9.82 1.48
N GLN A 86 1.65 -10.38 2.59
CA GLN A 86 1.08 -11.60 3.20
C GLN A 86 0.06 -11.31 4.32
N GLY A 87 -0.45 -10.08 4.43
CA GLY A 87 -1.40 -9.66 5.46
C GLY A 87 -0.79 -9.49 6.86
N GLY A 88 0.20 -10.28 7.24
CA GLY A 88 0.95 -10.18 8.51
C GLY A 88 0.08 -10.21 9.77
N LEU A 89 -0.98 -11.00 9.78
CA LEU A 89 -1.85 -11.17 10.96
C LEU A 89 -1.14 -12.01 12.02
N LEU A 90 -1.41 -11.68 13.28
CA LEU A 90 -0.96 -12.47 14.42
C LEU A 90 -1.82 -13.73 14.52
N PRO A 91 -1.27 -14.95 14.32
CA PRO A 91 -2.07 -16.16 14.14
C PRO A 91 -2.81 -16.62 15.40
N HIS A 92 -2.32 -16.25 16.57
CA HIS A 92 -2.88 -16.57 17.89
C HIS A 92 -3.84 -15.49 18.42
N TRP A 93 -4.13 -14.46 17.62
CA TRP A 93 -5.09 -13.41 17.91
C TRP A 93 -6.32 -13.54 17.05
N THR A 94 -7.48 -13.24 17.63
CA THR A 94 -8.72 -13.15 16.86
C THR A 94 -8.67 -12.00 15.85
N VAL A 95 -9.58 -12.00 14.90
CA VAL A 95 -9.78 -10.88 13.95
C VAL A 95 -9.92 -9.55 14.68
N ARG A 96 -10.80 -9.50 15.69
CA ARG A 96 -11.01 -8.30 16.52
C ARG A 96 -9.72 -7.83 17.19
N GLN A 97 -8.95 -8.74 17.75
CA GLN A 97 -7.68 -8.43 18.41
C GLN A 97 -6.63 -7.92 17.40
N ASN A 98 -6.55 -8.55 16.22
CA ASN A 98 -5.66 -8.09 15.14
C ASN A 98 -6.01 -6.67 14.70
N VAL A 99 -7.28 -6.35 14.46
CA VAL A 99 -7.73 -5.03 14.04
C VAL A 99 -7.55 -3.99 15.15
N ALA A 100 -7.77 -4.37 16.42
CA ALA A 100 -7.60 -3.51 17.58
C ALA A 100 -6.13 -3.17 17.91
N LEU A 101 -5.14 -3.79 17.26
CA LEU A 101 -3.72 -3.62 17.60
C LEU A 101 -3.31 -2.14 17.57
N VAL A 102 -3.57 -1.44 16.48
CA VAL A 102 -3.15 -0.05 16.33
C VAL A 102 -3.96 0.89 17.22
N PRO A 103 -5.30 0.82 17.31
CA PRO A 103 -6.07 1.59 18.30
C PRO A 103 -5.56 1.46 19.74
N ARG A 104 -5.22 0.25 20.18
CA ARG A 104 -4.65 0.02 21.52
C ARG A 104 -3.29 0.69 21.71
N LEU A 105 -2.41 0.63 20.71
CA LEU A 105 -1.09 1.26 20.75
C LEU A 105 -1.14 2.80 20.71
N THR A 106 -2.22 3.37 20.18
CA THR A 106 -2.41 4.83 20.10
C THR A 106 -3.17 5.42 21.30
N GLY A 107 -3.56 4.59 22.26
CA GLY A 107 -4.26 5.05 23.47
C GLY A 107 -5.77 5.31 23.25
N ALA A 108 -6.33 4.88 22.13
CA ALA A 108 -7.77 4.99 21.84
C ALA A 108 -8.62 3.91 22.57
N GLY A 109 -8.10 3.36 23.64
CA GLY A 109 -8.73 2.25 24.40
C GLY A 109 -8.73 0.96 23.61
N ASP A 110 -9.73 0.09 23.82
CA ASP A 110 -9.93 -1.13 23.02
C ASP A 110 -10.51 -0.86 21.62
N GLY A 111 -10.92 0.40 21.39
CA GLY A 111 -11.35 0.88 20.07
C GLY A 111 -12.51 0.08 19.48
N ALA A 112 -13.40 -0.50 20.30
CA ALA A 112 -14.42 -1.44 19.84
C ALA A 112 -15.29 -0.90 18.70
N ALA A 113 -15.66 0.38 18.74
CA ALA A 113 -16.39 1.04 17.66
C ALA A 113 -15.52 1.13 16.39
N ALA A 114 -14.28 1.65 16.51
CA ALA A 114 -13.36 1.79 15.37
C ALA A 114 -13.00 0.43 14.73
N VAL A 115 -12.90 -0.64 15.55
CA VAL A 115 -12.69 -2.01 15.06
C VAL A 115 -13.90 -2.51 14.29
N ASN A 116 -15.11 -2.29 14.79
CA ASN A 116 -16.34 -2.67 14.08
C ASN A 116 -16.46 -1.91 12.76
N ASP A 117 -16.27 -0.59 12.78
CA ASP A 117 -16.31 0.25 11.58
C ASP A 117 -15.28 -0.21 10.54
N ALA A 118 -14.04 -0.49 10.96
CA ALA A 118 -13.00 -0.97 10.08
C ALA A 118 -13.33 -2.33 9.45
N LEU A 119 -13.96 -3.25 10.20
CA LEU A 119 -14.41 -4.53 9.67
C LEU A 119 -15.56 -4.38 8.67
N VAL A 120 -16.53 -3.52 8.97
CA VAL A 120 -17.64 -3.21 8.05
C VAL A 120 -17.11 -2.60 6.75
N LEU A 121 -16.13 -1.69 6.82
CA LEU A 121 -15.50 -1.07 5.66
C LEU A 121 -14.91 -2.06 4.66
N VAL A 122 -14.42 -3.21 5.16
CA VAL A 122 -13.84 -4.27 4.32
C VAL A 122 -14.82 -5.43 4.06
N SER A 123 -16.12 -5.19 4.26
CA SER A 123 -17.19 -6.18 4.06
C SER A 123 -17.03 -7.46 4.91
N LEU A 124 -16.56 -7.28 6.15
CA LEU A 124 -16.49 -8.34 7.15
C LEU A 124 -17.42 -8.01 8.33
N GLU A 125 -18.52 -8.76 8.43
CA GLU A 125 -19.50 -8.58 9.52
C GLU A 125 -18.84 -8.85 10.90
N PRO A 126 -18.79 -7.84 11.81
CA PRO A 126 -18.07 -7.95 13.08
C PRO A 126 -18.58 -9.07 14.01
N SER A 127 -19.87 -9.33 14.00
CA SER A 127 -20.49 -10.41 14.81
C SER A 127 -20.08 -11.80 14.32
N ARG A 128 -19.92 -11.97 13.01
CA ARG A 128 -19.57 -13.23 12.35
C ARG A 128 -18.09 -13.51 12.36
N PHE A 129 -17.26 -12.48 12.13
CA PHE A 129 -15.83 -12.65 11.89
C PHE A 129 -14.97 -12.25 13.08
N GLY A 130 -15.44 -11.36 13.96
CA GLY A 130 -14.62 -10.76 15.02
C GLY A 130 -13.97 -11.75 15.99
N ALA A 131 -14.65 -12.88 16.29
CA ALA A 131 -14.12 -13.91 17.18
C ALA A 131 -13.26 -14.97 16.48
N ARG A 132 -13.22 -15.01 15.13
CA ARG A 132 -12.44 -15.99 14.37
C ARG A 132 -10.95 -15.72 14.45
N TYR A 133 -10.16 -16.76 14.26
CA TYR A 133 -8.71 -16.68 14.12
C TYR A 133 -8.29 -16.65 12.63
N PRO A 134 -7.08 -16.15 12.30
CA PRO A 134 -6.59 -16.08 10.93
C PRO A 134 -6.62 -17.42 10.18
N TYR A 135 -6.39 -18.53 10.83
CA TYR A 135 -6.42 -19.88 10.22
C TYR A 135 -7.83 -20.35 9.83
N GLU A 136 -8.88 -19.73 10.38
CA GLU A 136 -10.29 -20.00 10.04
C GLU A 136 -10.80 -19.16 8.85
N LEU A 137 -9.93 -18.31 8.28
CA LEU A 137 -10.25 -17.39 7.21
C LEU A 137 -9.69 -17.85 5.87
N SER A 138 -10.41 -17.55 4.77
CA SER A 138 -9.83 -17.65 3.43
C SER A 138 -8.67 -16.65 3.24
N GLY A 139 -7.84 -16.86 2.22
CA GLY A 139 -6.75 -15.92 1.88
C GLY A 139 -7.26 -14.48 1.72
N GLY A 140 -8.36 -14.31 0.98
CA GLY A 140 -8.99 -13.01 0.78
C GLY A 140 -9.55 -12.39 2.05
N GLN A 141 -10.15 -13.19 2.94
CA GLN A 141 -10.63 -12.70 4.24
C GLN A 141 -9.47 -12.24 5.12
N ARG A 142 -8.34 -12.98 5.15
CA ARG A 142 -7.12 -12.54 5.86
C ARG A 142 -6.61 -11.21 5.35
N GLN A 143 -6.58 -11.02 4.03
CA GLN A 143 -6.14 -9.77 3.42
C GLN A 143 -7.06 -8.60 3.79
N ARG A 144 -8.39 -8.81 3.78
CA ARG A 144 -9.37 -7.80 4.23
C ARG A 144 -9.21 -7.46 5.72
N VAL A 145 -8.90 -8.42 6.57
CA VAL A 145 -8.57 -8.15 7.99
C VAL A 145 -7.29 -7.31 8.13
N ALA A 146 -6.26 -7.58 7.33
CA ALA A 146 -5.03 -6.78 7.33
C ALA A 146 -5.30 -5.33 6.89
N LEU A 147 -6.16 -5.14 5.89
CA LEU A 147 -6.62 -3.81 5.45
C LEU A 147 -7.42 -3.12 6.56
N ALA A 148 -8.37 -3.83 7.19
CA ALA A 148 -9.14 -3.29 8.33
C ALA A 148 -8.21 -2.84 9.47
N ARG A 149 -7.18 -3.64 9.81
CA ARG A 149 -6.19 -3.28 10.83
C ARG A 149 -5.45 -1.98 10.48
N ALA A 150 -5.04 -1.83 9.21
CA ALA A 150 -4.34 -0.64 8.76
C ALA A 150 -5.25 0.61 8.76
N LEU A 151 -6.57 0.43 8.65
CA LEU A 151 -7.55 1.50 8.59
C LEU A 151 -8.31 1.74 9.92
N ALA A 152 -8.05 0.94 10.96
CA ALA A 152 -8.77 1.02 12.23
C ALA A 152 -8.46 2.27 13.07
N SER A 153 -7.43 3.02 12.72
CA SER A 153 -7.05 4.28 13.38
C SER A 153 -7.05 5.42 12.36
N ASN A 154 -6.92 6.65 12.84
CA ASN A 154 -6.82 7.83 11.99
C ASN A 154 -5.38 7.99 11.46
N GLN A 155 -4.95 7.09 10.58
CA GLN A 155 -3.66 7.20 9.92
C GLN A 155 -3.62 8.42 9.00
N GLU A 156 -2.47 9.06 8.95
CA GLU A 156 -2.21 10.22 8.11
C GLU A 156 -1.67 9.80 6.73
N ALA A 157 -1.09 8.59 6.65
CA ALA A 157 -0.70 7.93 5.42
C ALA A 157 -0.95 6.41 5.50
N VAL A 158 -1.14 5.75 4.38
CA VAL A 158 -1.32 4.29 4.27
C VAL A 158 -0.40 3.73 3.19
N LEU A 159 0.40 2.75 3.57
CA LEU A 159 1.31 2.02 2.69
C LEU A 159 0.75 0.63 2.43
N LEU A 160 0.59 0.26 1.18
CA LEU A 160 -0.06 -0.97 0.74
C LEU A 160 0.91 -1.76 -0.15
N ASP A 161 1.34 -2.94 0.30
CA ASP A 161 2.27 -3.81 -0.43
C ASP A 161 1.50 -4.98 -1.03
N GLU A 162 1.08 -4.90 -2.29
CA GLU A 162 0.24 -5.85 -3.03
C GLU A 162 -1.02 -6.29 -2.25
N PRO A 163 -1.83 -5.35 -1.76
CA PRO A 163 -2.89 -5.62 -0.77
C PRO A 163 -4.05 -6.46 -1.32
N PHE A 164 -4.19 -6.55 -2.65
CA PHE A 164 -5.34 -7.22 -3.28
C PHE A 164 -4.95 -8.43 -4.13
N GLY A 165 -3.65 -8.76 -4.21
CA GLY A 165 -3.13 -9.83 -5.06
C GLY A 165 -3.68 -11.24 -4.74
N ALA A 166 -4.02 -11.52 -3.48
CA ALA A 166 -4.55 -12.81 -3.04
C ALA A 166 -6.09 -12.91 -3.09
N LEU A 167 -6.79 -11.88 -3.62
CA LEU A 167 -8.25 -11.85 -3.69
C LEU A 167 -8.75 -12.44 -5.02
N ASP A 168 -9.87 -13.18 -4.96
CA ASP A 168 -10.66 -13.48 -6.15
C ASP A 168 -11.27 -12.19 -6.75
N ALA A 169 -11.75 -12.24 -7.99
CA ALA A 169 -12.21 -11.06 -8.72
C ALA A 169 -13.34 -10.30 -8.02
N ILE A 170 -14.30 -11.02 -7.41
CA ILE A 170 -15.44 -10.39 -6.71
C ILE A 170 -14.95 -9.71 -5.43
N SER A 171 -14.22 -10.45 -4.58
CA SER A 171 -13.64 -9.93 -3.34
C SER A 171 -12.68 -8.76 -3.58
N ARG A 172 -11.94 -8.78 -4.69
CA ARG A 172 -11.04 -7.68 -5.10
C ARG A 172 -11.83 -6.42 -5.42
N THR A 173 -12.89 -6.53 -6.21
CA THR A 173 -13.76 -5.39 -6.55
C THR A 173 -14.35 -4.76 -5.30
N GLU A 174 -14.93 -5.57 -4.40
CA GLU A 174 -15.48 -5.10 -3.11
C GLU A 174 -14.42 -4.40 -2.25
N ALA A 175 -13.20 -4.95 -2.19
CA ALA A 175 -12.11 -4.37 -1.41
C ALA A 175 -11.61 -3.04 -2.00
N HIS A 176 -11.53 -2.92 -3.34
CA HIS A 176 -11.22 -1.66 -4.02
C HIS A 176 -12.26 -0.59 -3.69
N GLU A 177 -13.55 -0.89 -3.84
CA GLU A 177 -14.64 0.04 -3.52
C GLU A 177 -14.62 0.48 -2.05
N ALA A 178 -14.37 -0.47 -1.15
CA ALA A 178 -14.23 -0.16 0.27
C ALA A 178 -13.06 0.78 0.52
N PHE A 179 -11.90 0.50 -0.07
CA PHE A 179 -10.71 1.34 0.06
C PHE A 179 -10.93 2.75 -0.51
N GLU A 180 -11.52 2.87 -1.70
CA GLU A 180 -11.88 4.16 -2.33
C GLU A 180 -12.80 5.00 -1.43
N ARG A 181 -13.86 4.39 -0.89
CA ARG A 181 -14.78 5.09 0.04
C ARG A 181 -14.05 5.63 1.26
N VAL A 182 -13.19 4.82 1.88
CA VAL A 182 -12.44 5.23 3.08
C VAL A 182 -11.43 6.32 2.75
N ARG A 183 -10.68 6.17 1.65
CA ARG A 183 -9.72 7.17 1.19
C ARG A 183 -10.42 8.51 0.95
N SER A 184 -11.54 8.50 0.22
CA SER A 184 -12.32 9.72 -0.07
C SER A 184 -12.85 10.39 1.20
N ALA A 185 -13.28 9.60 2.20
CA ALA A 185 -13.83 10.13 3.44
C ALA A 185 -12.75 10.66 4.40
N ARG A 186 -11.56 10.06 4.43
CA ARG A 186 -10.50 10.38 5.40
C ARG A 186 -9.35 11.21 4.83
N GLY A 187 -9.14 11.18 3.52
CA GLY A 187 -8.15 12.00 2.82
C GLY A 187 -6.69 11.68 3.11
N PHE A 188 -6.34 10.50 3.63
CA PHE A 188 -4.96 10.11 3.92
C PHE A 188 -4.12 9.96 2.65
N THR A 189 -2.82 10.16 2.77
CA THR A 189 -1.86 9.90 1.69
C THR A 189 -1.69 8.41 1.46
N THR A 190 -1.65 7.97 0.20
CA THR A 190 -1.53 6.54 -0.14
C THR A 190 -0.30 6.27 -0.99
N LEU A 191 0.46 5.23 -0.63
CA LEU A 191 1.46 4.61 -1.50
C LEU A 191 1.10 3.14 -1.66
N LEU A 192 0.76 2.76 -2.89
CA LEU A 192 0.33 1.41 -3.27
C LEU A 192 1.40 0.74 -4.12
N VAL A 193 1.85 -0.45 -3.76
CA VAL A 193 2.63 -1.34 -4.64
C VAL A 193 1.67 -2.32 -5.27
N THR A 194 1.69 -2.41 -6.58
CA THR A 194 0.95 -3.40 -7.34
C THR A 194 1.67 -3.77 -8.64
N HIS A 195 1.38 -4.96 -9.17
CA HIS A 195 1.78 -5.36 -10.52
C HIS A 195 0.61 -5.24 -11.52
N ASP A 196 -0.58 -4.83 -11.06
CA ASP A 196 -1.78 -4.69 -11.88
C ASP A 196 -2.00 -3.20 -12.24
N LEU A 197 -1.84 -2.88 -13.54
CA LEU A 197 -2.07 -1.52 -14.04
C LEU A 197 -3.53 -1.08 -13.95
N ALA A 198 -4.49 -2.01 -14.02
CA ALA A 198 -5.91 -1.67 -13.86
C ALA A 198 -6.20 -1.26 -12.40
N GLU A 199 -5.58 -1.93 -11.44
CA GLU A 199 -5.62 -1.54 -10.03
C GLU A 199 -4.98 -0.17 -9.81
N ALA A 200 -3.78 0.06 -10.36
CA ALA A 200 -3.11 1.36 -10.29
C ALA A 200 -3.95 2.49 -10.90
N ALA A 201 -4.58 2.24 -12.06
CA ALA A 201 -5.45 3.20 -12.74
C ALA A 201 -6.69 3.55 -11.92
N ARG A 202 -7.22 2.59 -11.16
CA ARG A 202 -8.42 2.76 -10.35
C ARG A 202 -8.15 3.50 -9.05
N LEU A 203 -7.05 3.13 -8.36
CA LEU A 203 -6.83 3.50 -6.96
C LEU A 203 -5.84 4.66 -6.77
N ALA A 204 -5.09 5.05 -7.80
CA ALA A 204 -4.05 6.06 -7.68
C ALA A 204 -4.28 7.26 -8.60
N ASP A 205 -3.89 8.44 -8.11
CA ASP A 205 -3.91 9.69 -8.87
C ASP A 205 -2.71 9.75 -9.84
N HIS A 206 -1.57 9.15 -9.42
CA HIS A 206 -0.34 9.06 -10.20
C HIS A 206 0.25 7.65 -10.13
N VAL A 207 0.92 7.27 -11.19
CA VAL A 207 1.63 5.99 -11.31
C VAL A 207 3.11 6.26 -11.50
N VAL A 208 3.94 5.50 -10.78
CA VAL A 208 5.39 5.50 -10.88
C VAL A 208 5.83 4.12 -11.37
N VAL A 209 6.42 4.08 -12.55
CA VAL A 209 6.98 2.84 -13.11
C VAL A 209 8.41 2.69 -12.63
N MET A 210 8.70 1.56 -11.98
CA MET A 210 10.03 1.22 -11.48
C MET A 210 10.63 0.02 -12.22
N ARG A 211 11.93 0.10 -12.50
CA ARG A 211 12.73 -0.98 -13.06
C ARG A 211 14.16 -0.92 -12.52
N ASP A 212 14.74 -2.07 -12.19
CA ASP A 212 16.14 -2.21 -11.77
C ASP A 212 16.57 -1.21 -10.68
N GLY A 213 15.68 -0.98 -9.69
CA GLY A 213 15.92 -0.06 -8.58
C GLY A 213 15.81 1.43 -8.92
N ARG A 214 15.32 1.80 -10.10
CA ARG A 214 15.18 3.18 -10.58
C ARG A 214 13.73 3.50 -10.96
N ILE A 215 13.39 4.78 -11.00
CA ILE A 215 12.14 5.27 -11.58
C ILE A 215 12.36 5.47 -13.08
N GLU A 216 11.60 4.76 -13.91
CA GLU A 216 11.59 4.89 -15.37
C GLU A 216 10.74 6.09 -15.81
N GLN A 217 9.54 6.21 -15.22
CA GLN A 217 8.61 7.29 -15.52
C GLN A 217 7.60 7.45 -14.38
N ALA A 218 7.13 8.69 -14.17
CA ALA A 218 6.06 9.02 -13.23
C ALA A 218 5.07 9.99 -13.89
N GLY A 219 3.78 9.85 -13.56
CA GLY A 219 2.71 10.71 -14.09
C GLY A 219 1.33 10.11 -13.90
N THR A 220 0.32 10.70 -14.55
CA THR A 220 -1.00 10.08 -14.61
C THR A 220 -0.98 8.85 -15.52
N ILE A 221 -1.89 7.90 -15.30
CA ILE A 221 -1.96 6.68 -16.12
C ILE A 221 -2.17 7.01 -17.62
N GLY A 222 -2.94 8.07 -17.92
CA GLY A 222 -3.14 8.55 -19.29
C GLY A 222 -1.84 9.04 -19.93
N ALA A 223 -1.09 9.90 -19.22
CA ALA A 223 0.17 10.44 -19.71
C ALA A 223 1.21 9.34 -19.98
N LEU A 224 1.31 8.33 -19.09
CA LEU A 224 2.25 7.22 -19.28
C LEU A 224 1.88 6.36 -20.50
N ARG A 225 0.59 6.17 -20.73
CA ARG A 225 0.09 5.39 -21.88
C ARG A 225 0.27 6.12 -23.22
N GLU A 226 0.02 7.44 -23.25
CA GLU A 226 0.09 8.25 -24.47
C GLU A 226 1.51 8.59 -24.87
N SER A 227 2.40 8.77 -23.90
CA SER A 227 3.79 9.19 -24.10
C SER A 227 4.74 8.39 -23.19
N PRO A 228 4.95 7.08 -23.49
CA PRO A 228 5.87 6.26 -22.71
C PRO A 228 7.32 6.74 -22.93
N ALA A 229 8.03 7.01 -21.83
CA ALA A 229 9.40 7.52 -21.87
C ALA A 229 10.43 6.47 -22.33
N THR A 230 10.13 5.19 -22.14
CA THR A 230 11.04 4.08 -22.49
C THR A 230 10.27 2.94 -23.15
N PRO A 231 10.97 2.08 -23.94
CA PRO A 231 10.36 0.86 -24.49
C PRO A 231 9.74 -0.05 -23.42
N TYR A 232 10.33 -0.08 -22.22
CA TYR A 232 9.80 -0.86 -21.11
C TYR A 232 8.43 -0.37 -20.65
N VAL A 233 8.25 0.94 -20.51
CA VAL A 233 6.95 1.54 -20.16
C VAL A 233 5.92 1.22 -21.26
N ALA A 234 6.28 1.40 -22.52
CA ALA A 234 5.39 1.07 -23.64
C ALA A 234 4.96 -0.41 -23.63
N GLU A 235 5.90 -1.33 -23.41
CA GLU A 235 5.62 -2.76 -23.34
C GLU A 235 4.72 -3.13 -22.15
N LEU A 236 4.93 -2.52 -20.98
CA LEU A 236 4.11 -2.73 -19.80
C LEU A 236 2.63 -2.41 -20.08
N PHE A 237 2.36 -1.27 -20.72
CA PHE A 237 1.00 -0.87 -21.11
C PHE A 237 0.42 -1.74 -22.23
N ALA A 238 1.22 -2.15 -23.21
CA ALA A 238 0.79 -3.03 -24.28
C ALA A 238 0.36 -4.41 -23.75
N ARG A 239 1.11 -5.00 -22.83
CA ARG A 239 0.77 -6.27 -22.18
C ARG A 239 -0.53 -6.17 -21.37
N ALA A 240 -0.73 -5.09 -20.62
CA ALA A 240 -1.96 -4.87 -19.86
C ALA A 240 -3.19 -4.72 -20.77
N ALA A 241 -3.07 -3.99 -21.89
CA ALA A 241 -4.13 -3.83 -22.88
C ALA A 241 -4.49 -5.16 -23.56
N ALA A 242 -3.48 -5.98 -23.91
CA ALA A 242 -3.70 -7.29 -24.51
C ALA A 242 -4.44 -8.26 -23.57
N ALA A 243 -4.07 -8.28 -22.29
CA ALA A 243 -4.75 -9.08 -21.26
C ALA A 243 -6.22 -8.67 -21.10
N HIS A 244 -6.52 -7.39 -21.09
CA HIS A 244 -7.89 -6.87 -20.99
C HIS A 244 -8.73 -7.23 -22.24
N THR A 245 -8.15 -7.11 -23.43
CA THR A 245 -8.83 -7.46 -24.69
C THR A 245 -9.12 -8.96 -24.81
N ALA A 246 -8.23 -9.82 -24.30
CA ALA A 246 -8.43 -11.26 -24.29
C ALA A 246 -9.63 -11.65 -23.40
N LEU A 247 -9.77 -11.02 -22.23
CA LEU A 247 -10.91 -11.25 -21.32
C LEU A 247 -12.24 -10.73 -21.91
N ALA A 248 -12.22 -9.66 -22.70
CA ALA A 248 -13.43 -9.11 -23.32
C ALA A 248 -13.93 -9.93 -24.53
N ARG A 249 -13.13 -10.87 -25.04
CA ARG A 249 -13.45 -11.76 -26.18
C ARG A 249 -13.85 -13.17 -25.75
N ALA A 250 -13.67 -13.52 -24.49
CA ALA A 250 -14.01 -14.83 -23.91
C ALA A 250 -15.42 -14.82 -23.30
#